data_eb36e99b194fd33ee892fc6fab9fa03e
#
_entry.id   eb36e99b194fd33ee892fc6fab9fa03e
#
_cell.length_a   1.000
_cell.length_b   1.000
_cell.length_c   1.000
_cell.angle_alpha   90.00
_cell.angle_beta   90.00
_cell.angle_gamma   90.00
#
_symmetry.space_group_name_H-M   'P 1'
#
loop_
_entity.id
_entity.type
_entity.pdbx_description
1 polymer ?
#
loop_
_entity_poly.entity_id
_entity_poly.type
_entity_poly.pdbx_seq_one_letter_code
_entity_poly.pdbx_strand_id
1 'polypeptide(L)'
;MKHSANEIPARSGAVLSDIPALRKRARQNIEEGAVTTGYAADREAVIRMLNEALATELVCVLRYKRHYFMAKGIHADPVKAEFLAHAGEEMVHADRLAKRLVELGGEPNFSPDGLSARSHAEYVEGDTLNSMIKENLIAERIAIESYREMIAYLAEHDPTTQRMLKEILASEEEHAEDLASLLEGIKG
;
A
#
# COMPACT_ATOMS: atom_id res chain seq x y z
N MET A 1 37.05 15.30 39.55
CA MET A 1 36.23 15.49 38.34
C MET A 1 34.86 14.93 38.63
N LYS A 2 33.85 15.79 38.78
CA LYS A 2 32.47 15.42 39.09
C LYS A 2 31.73 15.16 37.75
N HIS A 3 31.25 13.93 37.52
CA HIS A 3 30.39 13.64 36.39
C HIS A 3 29.03 14.30 36.66
N SER A 4 28.70 15.27 35.84
CA SER A 4 27.34 15.85 35.76
C SER A 4 26.44 14.82 35.11
N ALA A 5 25.51 14.28 35.87
CA ALA A 5 24.40 13.47 35.35
C ALA A 5 23.50 14.44 34.57
N ASN A 6 23.29 14.13 33.28
CA ASN A 6 22.41 14.84 32.40
C ASN A 6 20.97 14.45 32.78
N GLU A 7 20.33 15.24 33.63
CA GLU A 7 18.92 15.07 33.99
C GLU A 7 18.07 15.38 32.75
N ILE A 8 17.41 14.33 32.21
CA ILE A 8 16.35 14.49 31.21
C ILE A 8 15.20 15.23 31.92
N PRO A 9 14.77 16.42 31.44
CA PRO A 9 13.69 17.14 32.06
C PRO A 9 12.42 16.29 32.00
N ALA A 10 11.83 16.02 33.18
CA ALA A 10 10.53 15.37 33.30
C ALA A 10 9.50 16.20 32.52
N ARG A 11 8.88 15.62 31.49
CA ARG A 11 7.72 16.21 30.80
C ARG A 11 6.57 16.28 31.81
N SER A 12 6.46 17.37 32.53
CA SER A 12 5.29 17.70 33.34
C SER A 12 4.19 18.24 32.42
N GLY A 13 3.35 17.35 31.90
CA GLY A 13 2.16 17.70 31.14
C GLY A 13 1.26 16.49 31.04
N ALA A 14 -0.05 16.67 31.17
CA ALA A 14 -1.00 15.61 30.96
C ALA A 14 -0.76 14.99 29.58
N VAL A 15 -0.59 13.66 29.51
CA VAL A 15 -0.34 12.91 28.27
C VAL A 15 -1.51 13.05 27.28
N LEU A 16 -2.71 13.29 27.81
CA LEU A 16 -3.93 13.47 27.03
C LEU A 16 -4.46 14.90 27.18
N SER A 17 -5.24 15.33 26.18
CA SER A 17 -6.03 16.56 26.25
C SER A 17 -6.98 16.51 27.46
N ASP A 18 -7.42 17.71 27.91
CA ASP A 18 -8.49 17.82 28.88
C ASP A 18 -9.72 17.00 28.49
N ILE A 19 -10.19 16.15 29.38
CA ILE A 19 -11.29 15.20 29.13
C ILE A 19 -12.60 15.89 28.69
N PRO A 20 -13.06 16.99 29.34
CA PRO A 20 -14.19 17.77 28.86
C PRO A 20 -14.04 18.24 27.40
N ALA A 21 -12.86 18.75 27.01
CA ALA A 21 -12.57 19.19 25.65
C ALA A 21 -12.60 18.01 24.67
N LEU A 22 -12.05 16.86 25.05
CA LEU A 22 -12.08 15.64 24.25
C LEU A 22 -13.52 15.17 24.01
N ARG A 23 -14.34 15.12 25.07
CA ARG A 23 -15.77 14.77 24.97
C ARG A 23 -16.57 15.74 24.11
N LYS A 24 -16.21 17.03 24.12
CA LYS A 24 -16.85 18.03 23.26
C LYS A 24 -16.52 17.79 21.78
N ARG A 25 -15.24 17.56 21.44
CA ARG A 25 -14.83 17.25 20.06
C ARG A 25 -15.46 15.96 19.54
N ALA A 26 -15.52 14.92 20.36
CA ALA A 26 -16.10 13.63 19.98
C ALA A 26 -17.60 13.66 19.66
N ARG A 27 -18.32 14.74 20.00
CA ARG A 27 -19.74 14.93 19.68
C ARG A 27 -19.98 15.74 18.40
N GLN A 28 -18.90 16.25 17.80
CA GLN A 28 -19.01 17.02 16.56
C GLN A 28 -18.95 16.04 15.36
N ASN A 29 -19.76 16.32 14.34
CA ASN A 29 -19.76 15.59 13.07
C ASN A 29 -19.84 14.06 13.27
N ILE A 30 -20.76 13.60 14.12
CA ILE A 30 -20.89 12.18 14.47
C ILE A 30 -21.24 11.30 13.24
N GLU A 31 -21.82 11.89 12.21
CA GLU A 31 -22.12 11.28 10.91
C GLU A 31 -20.86 10.91 10.11
N GLU A 32 -19.72 11.53 10.37
CA GLU A 32 -18.45 11.21 9.73
C GLU A 32 -17.75 9.96 10.34
N GLY A 33 -18.39 9.30 11.30
CA GLY A 33 -17.94 8.03 11.85
C GLY A 33 -16.56 8.12 12.52
N ALA A 34 -15.56 7.45 11.95
CA ALA A 34 -14.20 7.40 12.49
C ALA A 34 -13.39 8.68 12.24
N VAL A 35 -13.80 9.53 11.30
CA VAL A 35 -13.13 10.81 11.02
C VAL A 35 -13.63 11.85 12.00
N THR A 36 -12.82 12.15 13.00
CA THR A 36 -13.14 13.17 14.02
C THR A 36 -12.49 14.50 13.69
N THR A 37 -12.89 15.57 14.39
CA THR A 37 -12.26 16.90 14.24
C THR A 37 -10.77 16.92 14.62
N GLY A 38 -10.25 15.84 15.15
CA GLY A 38 -8.83 15.65 15.46
C GLY A 38 -8.03 14.93 14.34
N TYR A 39 -8.68 14.60 13.22
CA TYR A 39 -7.97 14.05 12.07
C TYR A 39 -7.00 15.09 11.51
N ALA A 40 -5.72 14.77 11.49
CA ALA A 40 -4.65 15.74 11.28
C ALA A 40 -4.03 15.70 9.87
N ALA A 41 -4.30 14.66 9.08
CA ALA A 41 -3.82 14.58 7.71
C ALA A 41 -4.73 15.40 6.76
N ASP A 42 -4.19 15.79 5.60
CA ASP A 42 -5.00 16.31 4.48
C ASP A 42 -5.84 15.16 3.90
N ARG A 43 -7.11 15.09 4.30
CA ARG A 43 -8.03 14.01 3.94
C ARG A 43 -8.19 13.85 2.43
N GLU A 44 -8.27 14.96 1.69
CA GLU A 44 -8.41 14.94 0.24
C GLU A 44 -7.15 14.40 -0.45
N ALA A 45 -5.98 14.82 0.03
CA ALA A 45 -4.72 14.29 -0.47
C ALA A 45 -4.57 12.78 -0.19
N VAL A 46 -4.97 12.33 1.01
CA VAL A 46 -4.96 10.91 1.37
C VAL A 46 -5.93 10.11 0.49
N ILE A 47 -7.13 10.60 0.22
CA ILE A 47 -8.11 9.95 -0.65
C ILE A 47 -7.58 9.84 -2.09
N ARG A 48 -6.94 10.89 -2.63
CA ARG A 48 -6.32 10.82 -3.97
C ARG A 48 -5.22 9.76 -4.02
N MET A 49 -4.30 9.81 -3.09
CA MET A 49 -3.16 8.89 -2.98
C MET A 49 -3.61 7.42 -2.86
N LEU A 50 -4.63 7.14 -2.04
CA LEU A 50 -5.19 5.79 -1.92
C LEU A 50 -5.89 5.32 -3.19
N ASN A 51 -6.52 6.21 -3.97
CA ASN A 51 -7.10 5.86 -5.27
C ASN A 51 -6.04 5.57 -6.34
N GLU A 52 -4.89 6.22 -6.30
CA GLU A 52 -3.74 5.92 -7.17
C GLU A 52 -3.12 4.57 -6.80
N ALA A 53 -2.97 4.28 -5.50
CA ALA A 53 -2.58 2.96 -5.03
C ALA A 53 -3.58 1.88 -5.45
N LEU A 54 -4.89 2.08 -5.26
CA LEU A 54 -5.94 1.17 -5.71
C LEU A 54 -5.83 0.87 -7.22
N ALA A 55 -5.57 1.88 -8.04
CA ALA A 55 -5.37 1.68 -9.48
C ALA A 55 -4.11 0.85 -9.77
N THR A 56 -3.05 1.02 -8.97
CA THR A 56 -1.80 0.26 -9.09
C THR A 56 -2.04 -1.23 -8.80
N GLU A 57 -2.70 -1.56 -7.68
CA GLU A 57 -3.05 -2.95 -7.36
C GLU A 57 -3.89 -3.60 -8.46
N LEU A 58 -4.92 -2.90 -8.95
CA LEU A 58 -5.78 -3.43 -10.02
C LEU A 58 -5.01 -3.68 -11.33
N VAL A 59 -4.06 -2.82 -11.69
CA VAL A 59 -3.18 -3.04 -12.85
C VAL A 59 -2.27 -4.23 -12.61
N CYS A 60 -1.73 -4.41 -11.41
CA CYS A 60 -0.94 -5.57 -11.02
C CYS A 60 -1.74 -6.87 -11.13
N VAL A 61 -2.97 -6.91 -10.59
CA VAL A 61 -3.89 -8.06 -10.75
C VAL A 61 -4.06 -8.45 -12.21
N LEU A 62 -4.37 -7.48 -13.07
CA LEU A 62 -4.61 -7.72 -14.51
C LEU A 62 -3.35 -8.25 -15.20
N ARG A 63 -2.17 -7.69 -14.89
CA ARG A 63 -0.88 -8.11 -15.45
C ARG A 63 -0.52 -9.52 -14.97
N TYR A 64 -0.60 -9.83 -13.68
CA TYR A 64 -0.35 -11.15 -13.13
C TYR A 64 -1.28 -12.21 -13.72
N LYS A 65 -2.58 -11.91 -13.85
CA LYS A 65 -3.55 -12.81 -14.51
C LYS A 65 -3.16 -13.10 -15.95
N ARG A 66 -2.80 -12.06 -16.72
CA ARG A 66 -2.33 -12.28 -18.09
C ARG A 66 -1.08 -13.14 -18.14
N HIS A 67 -0.08 -12.85 -17.31
CA HIS A 67 1.17 -13.60 -17.25
C HIS A 67 0.92 -15.07 -16.83
N TYR A 68 0.03 -15.32 -15.89
CA TYR A 68 -0.39 -16.67 -15.51
C TYR A 68 -0.89 -17.48 -16.71
N PHE A 69 -1.77 -16.92 -17.54
CA PHE A 69 -2.30 -17.62 -18.71
C PHE A 69 -1.32 -17.74 -19.85
N MET A 70 -0.38 -16.81 -19.99
CA MET A 70 0.55 -16.74 -21.12
C MET A 70 1.87 -17.45 -20.87
N ALA A 71 2.27 -17.69 -19.63
CA ALA A 71 3.51 -18.37 -19.28
C ALA A 71 3.58 -19.79 -19.85
N LYS A 72 4.68 -20.12 -20.52
CA LYS A 72 4.92 -21.38 -21.24
C LYS A 72 6.37 -21.85 -21.05
N GLY A 73 6.59 -23.14 -21.22
CA GLY A 73 7.90 -23.77 -21.17
C GLY A 73 8.05 -24.69 -19.95
N ILE A 74 9.18 -25.39 -19.88
CA ILE A 74 9.42 -26.43 -18.86
C ILE A 74 9.51 -25.90 -17.44
N HIS A 75 9.75 -24.62 -17.25
CA HIS A 75 9.83 -23.94 -15.96
C HIS A 75 8.57 -23.10 -15.65
N ALA A 76 7.52 -23.20 -16.48
CA ALA A 76 6.37 -22.30 -16.36
C ALA A 76 5.46 -22.62 -15.16
N ASP A 77 5.31 -23.90 -14.78
CA ASP A 77 4.32 -24.29 -13.78
C ASP A 77 4.55 -23.65 -12.39
N PRO A 78 5.76 -23.66 -11.79
CA PRO A 78 5.98 -22.97 -10.53
C PRO A 78 5.80 -21.45 -10.66
N VAL A 79 6.25 -20.85 -11.75
CA VAL A 79 6.09 -19.39 -12.00
C VAL A 79 4.62 -19.01 -12.16
N LYS A 80 3.81 -19.84 -12.83
CA LYS A 80 2.37 -19.64 -12.92
C LYS A 80 1.68 -19.70 -11.57
N ALA A 81 2.08 -20.66 -10.72
CA ALA A 81 1.51 -20.75 -9.39
C ALA A 81 1.74 -19.45 -8.60
N GLU A 82 2.96 -18.91 -8.67
CA GLU A 82 3.33 -17.65 -8.04
C GLU A 82 2.54 -16.46 -8.61
N PHE A 83 2.48 -16.33 -9.92
CA PHE A 83 1.68 -15.26 -10.55
C PHE A 83 0.20 -15.31 -10.16
N LEU A 84 -0.36 -16.51 -9.95
CA LEU A 84 -1.74 -16.64 -9.53
C LEU A 84 -1.93 -16.29 -8.04
N ALA A 85 -0.98 -16.66 -7.18
CA ALA A 85 -0.98 -16.32 -5.77
C ALA A 85 -0.90 -14.81 -5.60
N HIS A 86 0.12 -14.17 -6.18
CA HIS A 86 0.28 -12.71 -6.13
C HIS A 86 -0.95 -11.97 -6.69
N ALA A 87 -1.54 -12.41 -7.82
CA ALA A 87 -2.77 -11.80 -8.32
C ALA A 87 -3.94 -11.83 -7.31
N GLY A 88 -3.98 -12.85 -6.46
CA GLY A 88 -4.97 -12.95 -5.37
C GLY A 88 -4.68 -11.98 -4.23
N GLU A 89 -3.42 -11.83 -3.88
CA GLU A 89 -2.95 -10.95 -2.80
C GLU A 89 -3.09 -9.47 -3.18
N GLU A 90 -2.75 -9.09 -4.43
CA GLU A 90 -3.00 -7.74 -4.96
C GLU A 90 -4.48 -7.37 -4.92
N MET A 91 -5.38 -8.32 -5.19
CA MET A 91 -6.81 -8.06 -5.05
C MET A 91 -7.21 -7.80 -3.59
N VAL A 92 -6.59 -8.49 -2.63
CA VAL A 92 -6.81 -8.23 -1.20
C VAL A 92 -6.27 -6.85 -0.81
N HIS A 93 -5.12 -6.43 -1.35
CA HIS A 93 -4.59 -5.07 -1.16
C HIS A 93 -5.57 -4.02 -1.70
N ALA A 94 -6.08 -4.20 -2.92
CA ALA A 94 -7.09 -3.34 -3.54
C ALA A 94 -8.35 -3.22 -2.66
N ASP A 95 -8.86 -4.31 -2.12
CA ASP A 95 -10.03 -4.31 -1.23
C ASP A 95 -9.77 -3.56 0.09
N ARG A 96 -8.58 -3.68 0.66
CA ARG A 96 -8.16 -2.96 1.87
C ARG A 96 -8.08 -1.44 1.62
N LEU A 97 -7.51 -1.03 0.49
CA LEU A 97 -7.43 0.37 0.07
C LEU A 97 -8.84 0.94 -0.16
N ALA A 98 -9.70 0.21 -0.88
CA ALA A 98 -11.08 0.61 -1.14
C ALA A 98 -11.89 0.77 0.15
N LYS A 99 -11.76 -0.17 1.08
CA LYS A 99 -12.39 -0.08 2.40
C LYS A 99 -11.93 1.19 3.14
N ARG A 100 -10.61 1.46 3.15
CA ARG A 100 -10.06 2.63 3.83
C ARG A 100 -10.54 3.94 3.20
N LEU A 101 -10.64 4.00 1.87
CA LEU A 101 -11.23 5.13 1.15
C LEU A 101 -12.63 5.47 1.65
N VAL A 102 -13.50 4.46 1.76
CA VAL A 102 -14.89 4.65 2.27
C VAL A 102 -14.88 5.12 3.73
N GLU A 103 -14.01 4.56 4.59
CA GLU A 103 -13.87 4.98 5.99
C GLU A 103 -13.43 6.45 6.13
N LEU A 104 -12.70 6.99 5.14
CA LEU A 104 -12.30 8.38 5.07
C LEU A 104 -13.36 9.29 4.38
N GLY A 105 -14.51 8.72 3.98
CA GLY A 105 -15.55 9.45 3.27
C GLY A 105 -15.23 9.70 1.80
N GLY A 106 -14.25 8.98 1.24
CA GLY A 106 -13.92 8.99 -0.18
C GLY A 106 -14.68 7.93 -0.97
N GLU A 107 -14.62 8.03 -2.30
CA GLU A 107 -15.17 7.04 -3.23
C GLU A 107 -14.03 6.25 -3.88
N PRO A 108 -14.00 4.90 -3.76
CA PRO A 108 -13.01 4.07 -4.43
C PRO A 108 -13.29 4.04 -5.94
N ASN A 109 -12.28 4.38 -6.73
CA ASN A 109 -12.41 4.46 -8.18
C ASN A 109 -12.04 3.14 -8.87
N PHE A 110 -13.02 2.28 -9.09
CA PHE A 110 -12.91 1.03 -9.84
C PHE A 110 -13.18 1.18 -11.35
N SER A 111 -13.36 2.40 -11.88
CA SER A 111 -13.59 2.59 -13.30
C SER A 111 -12.42 2.03 -14.12
N PRO A 112 -12.67 1.22 -15.16
CA PRO A 112 -11.63 0.79 -16.09
C PRO A 112 -11.12 1.96 -16.96
N ASP A 113 -11.93 3.02 -17.11
CA ASP A 113 -11.54 4.20 -17.89
C ASP A 113 -10.38 4.94 -17.20
N GLY A 114 -9.26 5.05 -17.91
CA GLY A 114 -8.06 5.69 -17.39
C GLY A 114 -7.37 4.93 -16.25
N LEU A 115 -7.67 3.65 -16.03
CA LEU A 115 -7.08 2.85 -14.96
C LEU A 115 -5.55 2.87 -15.02
N SER A 116 -4.95 2.57 -16.18
CA SER A 116 -3.50 2.60 -16.36
C SER A 116 -2.88 3.99 -16.18
N ALA A 117 -3.63 5.04 -16.45
CA ALA A 117 -3.14 6.42 -16.27
C ALA A 117 -3.11 6.86 -14.80
N ARG A 118 -3.89 6.20 -13.93
CA ARG A 118 -3.91 6.45 -12.49
C ARG A 118 -2.94 5.56 -11.72
N SER A 119 -2.49 4.46 -12.33
CA SER A 119 -1.54 3.50 -11.73
C SER A 119 -0.13 4.06 -11.73
N HIS A 120 0.62 3.81 -10.68
CA HIS A 120 2.06 4.05 -10.64
C HIS A 120 2.83 3.01 -11.46
N ALA A 121 2.36 1.76 -11.47
CA ALA A 121 2.97 0.68 -12.23
C ALA A 121 2.38 0.59 -13.66
N GLU A 122 3.23 0.25 -14.62
CA GLU A 122 2.85 0.09 -16.02
C GLU A 122 2.25 -1.31 -16.28
N TYR A 123 1.29 -1.38 -17.21
CA TYR A 123 0.80 -2.65 -17.73
C TYR A 123 1.69 -3.10 -18.88
N VAL A 124 2.59 -4.04 -18.61
CA VAL A 124 3.53 -4.59 -19.62
C VAL A 124 3.23 -6.07 -19.84
N GLU A 125 3.06 -6.46 -21.10
CA GLU A 125 2.63 -7.80 -21.46
C GLU A 125 3.70 -8.88 -21.32
N GLY A 126 4.98 -8.55 -21.56
CA GLY A 126 6.09 -9.50 -21.59
C GLY A 126 5.96 -10.56 -22.71
N ASP A 127 7.04 -10.87 -23.38
CA ASP A 127 7.06 -11.83 -24.50
C ASP A 127 7.54 -13.23 -24.10
N THR A 128 8.34 -13.31 -23.03
CA THR A 128 8.95 -14.54 -22.53
C THR A 128 8.70 -14.70 -21.05
N LEU A 129 8.84 -15.93 -20.52
CA LEU A 129 8.73 -16.19 -19.09
C LEU A 129 9.66 -15.27 -18.27
N ASN A 130 10.90 -15.11 -18.71
CA ASN A 130 11.88 -14.25 -18.06
C ASN A 130 11.45 -12.77 -18.08
N SER A 131 10.92 -12.25 -19.21
CA SER A 131 10.43 -10.88 -19.28
C SER A 131 9.18 -10.68 -18.42
N MET A 132 8.26 -11.65 -18.37
CA MET A 132 7.07 -11.59 -17.49
C MET A 132 7.45 -11.48 -16.00
N ILE A 133 8.43 -12.28 -15.55
CA ILE A 133 8.92 -12.20 -14.16
C ILE A 133 9.56 -10.83 -13.90
N LYS A 134 10.41 -10.35 -14.83
CA LYS A 134 11.07 -9.04 -14.70
C LYS A 134 10.08 -7.89 -14.62
N GLU A 135 9.07 -7.88 -15.47
CA GLU A 135 8.08 -6.81 -15.49
C GLU A 135 7.20 -6.82 -14.22
N ASN A 136 6.90 -8.00 -13.68
CA ASN A 136 6.26 -8.09 -12.37
C ASN A 136 7.21 -7.55 -11.28
N LEU A 137 8.46 -7.99 -11.22
CA LEU A 137 9.42 -7.50 -10.24
C LEU A 137 9.63 -5.97 -10.31
N ILE A 138 9.65 -5.39 -11.51
CA ILE A 138 9.74 -3.93 -11.69
C ILE A 138 8.51 -3.27 -11.05
N ALA A 139 7.33 -3.82 -11.26
CA ALA A 139 6.12 -3.24 -10.70
C ALA A 139 6.02 -3.37 -9.18
N GLU A 140 6.44 -4.50 -8.59
CA GLU A 140 6.55 -4.62 -7.13
C GLU A 140 7.48 -3.54 -6.57
N ARG A 141 8.63 -3.33 -7.22
CA ARG A 141 9.56 -2.29 -6.80
C ARG A 141 9.00 -0.87 -6.90
N ILE A 142 8.15 -0.61 -7.90
CA ILE A 142 7.40 0.65 -8.01
C ILE A 142 6.39 0.77 -6.86
N ALA A 143 5.65 -0.29 -6.55
CA ALA A 143 4.73 -0.33 -5.43
C ALA A 143 5.46 -0.09 -4.09
N ILE A 144 6.58 -0.77 -3.86
CA ILE A 144 7.45 -0.58 -2.67
C ILE A 144 7.83 0.89 -2.49
N GLU A 145 8.37 1.54 -3.54
CA GLU A 145 8.75 2.95 -3.46
C GLU A 145 7.55 3.86 -3.23
N SER A 146 6.42 3.62 -3.93
CA SER A 146 5.18 4.38 -3.74
C SER A 146 4.66 4.26 -2.31
N TYR A 147 4.60 3.05 -1.75
CA TYR A 147 4.13 2.84 -0.38
C TYR A 147 5.06 3.47 0.65
N ARG A 148 6.38 3.45 0.44
CA ARG A 148 7.34 4.15 1.31
C ARG A 148 7.10 5.66 1.34
N GLU A 149 6.87 6.28 0.17
CA GLU A 149 6.56 7.71 0.08
C GLU A 149 5.23 8.04 0.76
N MET A 150 4.17 7.25 0.52
CA MET A 150 2.87 7.43 1.18
C MET A 150 2.97 7.30 2.70
N ILE A 151 3.69 6.30 3.20
CA ILE A 151 3.93 6.09 4.64
C ILE A 151 4.67 7.29 5.25
N ALA A 152 5.67 7.81 4.55
CA ALA A 152 6.41 8.99 4.99
C ALA A 152 5.54 10.26 5.00
N TYR A 153 4.68 10.43 3.99
CA TYR A 153 3.73 11.55 3.91
C TYR A 153 2.73 11.53 5.07
N LEU A 154 2.17 10.37 5.39
CA LEU A 154 1.20 10.22 6.48
C LEU A 154 1.81 10.48 7.85
N ALA A 155 3.05 10.07 8.06
CA ALA A 155 3.80 10.22 9.31
C ALA A 155 2.94 9.89 10.55
N GLU A 156 2.76 10.86 11.47
CA GLU A 156 1.93 10.72 12.68
C GLU A 156 0.49 11.20 12.49
N HIS A 157 0.13 11.70 11.29
CA HIS A 157 -1.13 12.37 11.05
C HIS A 157 -2.31 11.42 10.79
N ASP A 158 -2.04 10.23 10.21
CA ASP A 158 -3.02 9.14 10.05
C ASP A 158 -2.38 7.78 10.38
N PRO A 159 -2.28 7.42 11.65
CA PRO A 159 -1.63 6.17 12.06
C PRO A 159 -2.38 4.91 11.60
N THR A 160 -3.69 5.00 11.36
CA THR A 160 -4.49 3.87 10.87
C THR A 160 -4.18 3.55 9.42
N THR A 161 -4.20 4.56 8.54
CA THR A 161 -3.82 4.39 7.13
C THR A 161 -2.34 4.01 7.02
N GLN A 162 -1.46 4.67 7.77
CA GLN A 162 -0.04 4.35 7.79
C GLN A 162 0.23 2.88 8.15
N ARG A 163 -0.44 2.37 9.18
CA ARG A 163 -0.31 0.96 9.59
C ARG A 163 -0.75 0.02 8.47
N MET A 164 -1.90 0.28 7.85
CA MET A 164 -2.41 -0.53 6.74
C MET A 164 -1.41 -0.55 5.57
N LEU A 165 -0.84 0.60 5.19
CA LEU A 165 0.14 0.69 4.11
C LEU A 165 1.46 -0.02 4.47
N LYS A 166 1.89 -0.03 5.73
CA LYS A 166 3.06 -0.80 6.18
C LYS A 166 2.84 -2.31 6.07
N GLU A 167 1.63 -2.79 6.31
CA GLU A 167 1.29 -4.20 6.16
C GLU A 167 1.26 -4.60 4.68
N ILE A 168 0.76 -3.74 3.78
CA ILE A 168 0.82 -3.97 2.33
C ILE A 168 2.29 -3.92 1.87
N LEU A 169 3.04 -2.89 2.23
CA LEU A 169 4.46 -2.78 1.88
C LEU A 169 5.27 -4.04 2.23
N ALA A 170 5.01 -4.66 3.38
CA ALA A 170 5.70 -5.90 3.76
C ALA A 170 5.38 -7.05 2.79
N SER A 171 4.15 -7.12 2.27
CA SER A 171 3.73 -8.10 1.26
C SER A 171 4.42 -7.82 -0.10
N GLU A 172 4.48 -6.56 -0.53
CA GLU A 172 5.18 -6.18 -1.78
C GLU A 172 6.68 -6.50 -1.73
N GLU A 173 7.31 -6.33 -0.55
CA GLU A 173 8.71 -6.69 -0.34
C GLU A 173 8.89 -8.22 -0.45
N GLU A 174 7.96 -9.04 0.05
CA GLU A 174 7.95 -10.50 -0.09
C GLU A 174 7.76 -10.90 -1.55
N HIS A 175 6.77 -10.34 -2.27
CA HIS A 175 6.56 -10.57 -3.71
C HIS A 175 7.82 -10.27 -4.53
N ALA A 176 8.50 -9.17 -4.22
CA ALA A 176 9.74 -8.81 -4.93
C ALA A 176 10.86 -9.83 -4.70
N GLU A 177 11.03 -10.37 -3.49
CA GLU A 177 12.01 -11.42 -3.18
C GLU A 177 11.68 -12.74 -3.90
N ASP A 178 10.40 -13.14 -3.94
CA ASP A 178 9.94 -14.34 -4.64
C ASP A 178 10.24 -14.24 -6.14
N LEU A 179 9.90 -13.12 -6.77
CA LEU A 179 10.20 -12.88 -8.19
C LEU A 179 11.71 -12.81 -8.48
N ALA A 180 12.49 -12.23 -7.60
CA ALA A 180 13.95 -12.20 -7.74
C ALA A 180 14.54 -13.62 -7.68
N SER A 181 14.05 -14.45 -6.75
CA SER A 181 14.42 -15.86 -6.62
C SER A 181 14.06 -16.67 -7.87
N LEU A 182 12.85 -16.46 -8.43
CA LEU A 182 12.44 -17.10 -9.68
C LEU A 182 13.34 -16.71 -10.87
N LEU A 183 13.77 -15.44 -10.96
CA LEU A 183 14.69 -14.99 -11.98
C LEU A 183 16.07 -15.65 -11.92
N GLU A 184 16.56 -15.91 -10.72
CA GLU A 184 17.81 -16.61 -10.53
C GLU A 184 17.69 -18.08 -10.96
N GLY A 185 16.59 -18.75 -10.61
CA GLY A 185 16.34 -20.15 -10.94
C GLY A 185 16.18 -20.43 -12.44
N ILE A 186 15.78 -19.44 -13.25
CA ILE A 186 15.63 -19.60 -14.71
C ILE A 186 16.96 -19.39 -15.45
N LYS A 187 17.94 -18.72 -14.85
CA LYS A 187 19.26 -18.49 -15.47
C LYS A 187 20.20 -19.67 -15.42
N GLY A 188 19.93 -20.68 -14.59
CA GLY A 188 20.67 -21.94 -14.45
C GLY A 188 20.13 -23.00 -15.38
#